data_01960cee8e7f04241ee51942eb216719
#
_entry.id   01960cee8e7f04241ee51942eb216719
#
_cell.length_a   1.000
_cell.length_b   1.000
_cell.length_c   1.000
_cell.angle_alpha   90.00
_cell.angle_beta   90.00
_cell.angle_gamma   90.00
#
_symmetry.space_group_name_H-M   'P 1'
#
loop_
_entity.id
_entity.type
_entity.pdbx_description
1 polymer ?
#
loop_
_entity_poly.entity_id
_entity_poly.type
_entity_poly.pdbx_seq_one_letter_code
_entity_poly.pdbx_strand_id
1 'polypeptide(L)'
;MLKLNPIEMKKLLLVLGCFVSVLSLAQETDKPYEFPIKPGMKEWANLNTSEKKDEVCVIPEQVLKSISTKALLLTCFNYPRLVDFFAANDLQKCFEFYANHFDGLKELLIRPDLNKVLLEYYPEIDVSDYTFFGESNKPTFIQIAFFELLLAQDEIIQSYNISDRAIIKNIAIKNLEIRR
;
A
#
# COMPACT_ATOMS: atom_id res chain seq x y z
N MET A 1 -42.36 -7.36 -37.15
CA MET A 1 -42.16 -6.39 -36.02
C MET A 1 -42.84 -6.97 -34.79
N LEU A 2 -42.11 -7.59 -33.88
CA LEU A 2 -42.66 -8.15 -32.65
C LEU A 2 -42.99 -6.97 -31.69
N LYS A 3 -44.26 -6.73 -31.44
CA LYS A 3 -44.70 -5.79 -30.40
C LYS A 3 -44.65 -6.53 -29.04
N LEU A 4 -43.70 -6.22 -28.22
CA LEU A 4 -43.63 -6.70 -26.85
C LEU A 4 -44.84 -6.11 -26.03
N ASN A 5 -45.48 -6.98 -25.25
CA ASN A 5 -46.58 -6.58 -24.36
C ASN A 5 -46.04 -5.64 -23.26
N PRO A 6 -46.77 -4.60 -22.82
CA PRO A 6 -46.37 -3.67 -21.77
C PRO A 6 -45.91 -4.33 -20.48
N ILE A 7 -46.43 -5.51 -20.14
CA ILE A 7 -46.01 -6.32 -18.97
C ILE A 7 -44.62 -6.93 -19.16
N GLU A 8 -44.33 -7.41 -20.35
CA GLU A 8 -43.00 -7.95 -20.72
C GLU A 8 -41.94 -6.85 -20.77
N MET A 9 -42.29 -5.64 -21.28
CA MET A 9 -41.43 -4.47 -21.23
C MET A 9 -41.10 -4.02 -19.80
N LYS A 10 -42.08 -4.04 -18.88
CA LYS A 10 -41.83 -3.71 -17.47
C LYS A 10 -40.91 -4.73 -16.78
N LYS A 11 -41.08 -6.02 -17.07
CA LYS A 11 -40.20 -7.09 -16.55
C LYS A 11 -38.77 -6.94 -17.11
N LEU A 12 -38.64 -6.62 -18.42
CA LEU A 12 -37.33 -6.40 -19.05
C LEU A 12 -36.62 -5.17 -18.48
N LEU A 13 -37.36 -4.08 -18.21
CA LEU A 13 -36.83 -2.87 -17.56
C LEU A 13 -36.43 -3.11 -16.10
N LEU A 14 -37.18 -3.94 -15.36
CA LEU A 14 -36.82 -4.33 -13.98
C LEU A 14 -35.55 -5.21 -13.95
N VAL A 15 -35.41 -6.15 -14.90
CA VAL A 15 -34.23 -6.99 -15.00
C VAL A 15 -33.00 -6.16 -15.45
N LEU A 16 -33.16 -5.22 -16.39
CA LEU A 16 -32.09 -4.29 -16.76
C LEU A 16 -31.72 -3.34 -15.61
N GLY A 17 -32.70 -2.85 -14.84
CA GLY A 17 -32.49 -2.00 -13.67
C GLY A 17 -31.75 -2.72 -12.56
N CYS A 18 -32.01 -4.02 -12.32
CA CYS A 18 -31.26 -4.84 -11.38
C CYS A 18 -29.84 -5.15 -11.85
N PHE A 19 -29.61 -5.28 -13.17
CA PHE A 19 -28.25 -5.50 -13.71
C PHE A 19 -27.37 -4.26 -13.65
N VAL A 20 -27.92 -3.07 -13.76
CA VAL A 20 -27.15 -1.80 -13.65
C VAL A 20 -26.75 -1.52 -12.19
N SER A 21 -27.53 -1.96 -11.21
CA SER A 21 -27.19 -1.78 -9.79
C SER A 21 -26.12 -2.75 -9.26
N VAL A 22 -25.77 -3.81 -9.99
CA VAL A 22 -24.72 -4.77 -9.61
C VAL A 22 -23.36 -4.39 -10.21
N LEU A 23 -23.32 -3.45 -11.16
CA LEU A 23 -22.08 -2.90 -11.75
C LEU A 23 -21.61 -1.62 -11.05
N SER A 24 -21.89 -1.44 -9.77
CA SER A 24 -20.99 -0.65 -8.92
C SER A 24 -19.73 -1.47 -8.71
N LEU A 25 -18.92 -1.60 -9.76
CA LEU A 25 -17.50 -1.91 -9.65
C LEU A 25 -16.99 -0.87 -8.65
N ALA A 26 -16.59 -1.31 -7.47
CA ALA A 26 -15.88 -0.46 -6.53
C ALA A 26 -14.73 0.14 -7.33
N GLN A 27 -14.84 1.43 -7.67
CA GLN A 27 -13.80 2.11 -8.42
C GLN A 27 -12.61 2.16 -7.49
N GLU A 28 -11.55 1.42 -7.83
CA GLU A 28 -10.31 1.45 -7.05
C GLU A 28 -9.83 2.89 -6.95
N THR A 29 -9.52 3.32 -5.75
CA THR A 29 -8.97 4.66 -5.53
C THR A 29 -7.45 4.60 -5.63
N ASP A 30 -6.88 5.38 -6.55
CA ASP A 30 -5.44 5.53 -6.74
C ASP A 30 -4.79 6.52 -5.76
N LYS A 31 -5.54 6.99 -4.77
CA LYS A 31 -5.03 7.90 -3.75
C LYS A 31 -4.66 7.14 -2.48
N PRO A 32 -3.45 7.34 -1.94
CA PRO A 32 -3.07 6.81 -0.64
C PRO A 32 -4.04 7.25 0.46
N TYR A 33 -4.27 6.40 1.44
CA TYR A 33 -5.03 6.77 2.63
C TYR A 33 -4.25 7.77 3.47
N GLU A 34 -4.90 8.86 3.84
CA GLU A 34 -4.35 9.87 4.72
C GLU A 34 -4.75 9.58 6.17
N PHE A 35 -3.75 9.21 6.99
CA PHE A 35 -4.00 9.00 8.42
C PHE A 35 -4.41 10.32 9.09
N PRO A 36 -5.57 10.37 9.76
CA PRO A 36 -6.10 11.61 10.33
C PRO A 36 -5.25 12.16 11.48
N ILE A 37 -4.53 11.29 12.18
CA ILE A 37 -3.63 11.67 13.29
C ILE A 37 -2.25 11.06 12.98
N LYS A 38 -1.22 11.92 12.89
CA LYS A 38 0.14 11.52 12.53
C LYS A 38 1.21 12.33 13.27
N PRO A 39 2.46 11.85 13.32
CA PRO A 39 3.58 12.57 13.92
C PRO A 39 3.65 14.03 13.47
N GLY A 40 3.99 14.93 14.38
CA GLY A 40 3.99 16.38 14.18
C GLY A 40 2.67 17.07 14.54
N MET A 41 1.58 16.33 14.69
CA MET A 41 0.30 16.90 15.16
C MET A 41 0.22 16.94 16.68
N LYS A 42 -0.53 17.90 17.23
CA LYS A 42 -0.76 18.02 18.67
C LYS A 42 -1.52 16.81 19.23
N GLU A 43 -2.46 16.30 18.45
CA GLU A 43 -3.24 15.09 18.79
C GLU A 43 -2.33 13.88 18.94
N TRP A 44 -1.35 13.71 18.04
CA TRP A 44 -0.35 12.63 18.14
C TRP A 44 0.52 12.74 19.39
N ALA A 45 0.95 13.97 19.73
CA ALA A 45 1.76 14.21 20.92
C ALA A 45 1.04 13.88 22.23
N ASN A 46 -0.30 13.93 22.24
CA ASN A 46 -1.14 13.57 23.38
C ASN A 46 -1.37 12.06 23.52
N LEU A 47 -0.99 11.25 22.53
CA LEU A 47 -1.07 9.78 22.58
C LEU A 47 0.13 9.24 23.36
N ASN A 48 -0.08 9.01 24.66
CA ASN A 48 0.98 8.68 25.60
C ASN A 48 1.29 7.17 25.71
N THR A 49 0.57 6.31 24.98
CA THR A 49 0.81 4.86 24.94
C THR A 49 0.89 4.35 23.50
N SER A 50 1.54 3.19 23.32
CA SER A 50 1.65 2.50 22.04
C SER A 50 0.27 2.09 21.51
N GLU A 51 -0.57 1.54 22.38
CA GLU A 51 -1.92 1.08 22.05
C GLU A 51 -2.79 2.21 21.47
N LYS A 52 -2.75 3.40 22.09
CA LYS A 52 -3.47 4.57 21.56
C LYS A 52 -2.97 5.03 20.21
N LYS A 53 -1.67 4.88 19.93
CA LYS A 53 -1.10 5.17 18.63
C LYS A 53 -1.53 4.14 17.60
N ASP A 54 -1.62 2.86 17.99
CA ASP A 54 -2.12 1.80 17.11
C ASP A 54 -3.59 2.01 16.75
N GLU A 55 -4.43 2.40 17.72
CA GLU A 55 -5.86 2.67 17.50
C GLU A 55 -6.12 3.76 16.44
N VAL A 56 -5.29 4.79 16.36
CA VAL A 56 -5.45 5.88 15.38
C VAL A 56 -4.80 5.58 14.04
N CYS A 57 -4.05 4.48 13.93
CA CYS A 57 -3.37 4.03 12.72
C CYS A 57 -4.15 2.94 11.96
N VAL A 58 -5.36 2.60 12.39
CA VAL A 58 -6.23 1.63 11.71
C VAL A 58 -6.78 2.22 10.42
N ILE A 59 -6.70 1.46 9.33
CA ILE A 59 -7.30 1.84 8.05
C ILE A 59 -8.74 1.28 7.99
N PRO A 60 -9.76 2.11 7.68
CA PRO A 60 -11.12 1.60 7.56
C PRO A 60 -11.22 0.47 6.53
N GLU A 61 -11.93 -0.60 6.88
CA GLU A 61 -12.09 -1.80 6.03
C GLU A 61 -12.60 -1.47 4.61
N GLN A 62 -13.48 -0.47 4.50
CA GLN A 62 -14.00 -0.02 3.20
C GLN A 62 -12.91 0.59 2.33
N VAL A 63 -11.95 1.31 2.94
CA VAL A 63 -10.78 1.86 2.24
C VAL A 63 -9.88 0.72 1.80
N LEU A 64 -9.55 -0.23 2.67
CA LEU A 64 -8.73 -1.40 2.33
C LEU A 64 -9.30 -2.17 1.13
N LYS A 65 -10.64 -2.29 1.03
CA LYS A 65 -11.30 -2.99 -0.08
C LYS A 65 -11.33 -2.21 -1.40
N SER A 66 -11.22 -0.89 -1.35
CA SER A 66 -11.39 -0.02 -2.53
C SER A 66 -10.09 0.64 -3.01
N ILE A 67 -9.02 0.57 -2.23
CA ILE A 67 -7.74 1.17 -2.56
C ILE A 67 -6.94 0.28 -3.52
N SER A 68 -6.33 0.86 -4.55
CA SER A 68 -5.43 0.11 -5.44
C SER A 68 -4.17 -0.35 -4.72
N THR A 69 -3.53 -1.41 -5.21
CA THR A 69 -2.30 -1.95 -4.60
C THR A 69 -1.18 -0.91 -4.57
N LYS A 70 -1.05 -0.07 -5.62
CA LYS A 70 -0.07 1.04 -5.62
C LYS A 70 -0.40 2.07 -4.54
N ALA A 71 -1.64 2.48 -4.42
CA ALA A 71 -2.06 3.44 -3.39
C ALA A 71 -1.93 2.87 -1.97
N LEU A 72 -2.18 1.56 -1.79
CA LEU A 72 -1.97 0.88 -0.52
C LEU A 72 -0.48 0.79 -0.14
N LEU A 73 0.40 0.51 -1.12
CA LEU A 73 1.85 0.57 -0.91
C LEU A 73 2.29 1.96 -0.42
N LEU A 74 1.81 3.02 -1.07
CA LEU A 74 2.08 4.40 -0.66
C LEU A 74 1.47 4.74 0.70
N THR A 75 0.32 4.15 1.04
CA THR A 75 -0.27 4.24 2.38
C THR A 75 0.64 3.62 3.43
N CYS A 76 1.24 2.46 3.15
CA CYS A 76 2.22 1.82 4.03
C CYS A 76 3.48 2.69 4.22
N PHE A 77 3.92 3.41 3.18
CA PHE A 77 5.02 4.38 3.31
C PHE A 77 4.68 5.56 4.22
N ASN A 78 3.41 5.94 4.25
CA ASN A 78 2.91 7.03 5.09
C ASN A 78 2.41 6.56 6.47
N TYR A 79 2.65 5.29 6.82
CA TYR A 79 2.28 4.74 8.11
C TYR A 79 2.91 5.54 9.25
N PRO A 80 2.11 6.10 10.19
CA PRO A 80 2.62 7.02 11.20
C PRO A 80 3.70 6.44 12.13
N ARG A 81 3.75 5.11 12.24
CA ARG A 81 4.73 4.39 13.06
C ARG A 81 5.83 3.70 12.25
N LEU A 82 6.00 4.08 10.97
CA LEU A 82 7.01 3.44 10.10
C LEU A 82 8.42 3.55 10.68
N VAL A 83 8.73 4.63 11.40
CA VAL A 83 10.02 4.81 12.07
C VAL A 83 10.32 3.72 13.11
N ASP A 84 9.29 3.16 13.74
CA ASP A 84 9.44 2.14 14.79
C ASP A 84 10.04 0.83 14.22
N PHE A 85 9.89 0.55 12.91
CA PHE A 85 10.56 -0.57 12.25
C PHE A 85 12.07 -0.53 12.42
N PHE A 86 12.65 0.67 12.38
CA PHE A 86 14.10 0.86 12.40
C PHE A 86 14.65 1.12 13.81
N ALA A 87 13.77 1.19 14.80
CA ALA A 87 14.17 1.29 16.20
C ALA A 87 14.54 -0.08 16.84
N ALA A 88 14.24 -1.19 16.14
CA ALA A 88 14.52 -2.54 16.63
C ALA A 88 15.88 -3.06 16.14
N ASN A 89 16.50 -3.94 16.92
CA ASN A 89 17.78 -4.58 16.58
C ASN A 89 17.66 -5.69 15.51
N ASP A 90 16.45 -6.10 15.17
CA ASP A 90 16.14 -7.17 14.22
C ASP A 90 15.02 -6.71 13.30
N LEU A 91 15.40 -6.28 12.10
CA LEU A 91 14.46 -5.76 11.11
C LEU A 91 13.46 -6.81 10.62
N GLN A 92 13.89 -8.08 10.51
CA GLN A 92 13.00 -9.16 10.07
C GLN A 92 11.89 -9.42 11.07
N LYS A 93 12.22 -9.52 12.36
CA LYS A 93 11.20 -9.67 13.41
C LYS A 93 10.26 -8.47 13.49
N CYS A 94 10.78 -7.28 13.25
CA CYS A 94 9.97 -6.08 13.18
C CYS A 94 9.00 -6.14 12.01
N PHE A 95 9.46 -6.55 10.83
CA PHE A 95 8.62 -6.74 9.66
C PHE A 95 7.48 -7.74 9.95
N GLU A 96 7.81 -8.91 10.48
CA GLU A 96 6.84 -9.94 10.86
C GLU A 96 5.82 -9.44 11.88
N PHE A 97 6.27 -8.67 12.88
CA PHE A 97 5.36 -8.03 13.83
C PHE A 97 4.35 -7.13 13.13
N TYR A 98 4.80 -6.21 12.27
CA TYR A 98 3.90 -5.28 11.59
C TYR A 98 3.05 -5.96 10.51
N ALA A 99 3.55 -6.97 9.83
CA ALA A 99 2.77 -7.79 8.91
C ALA A 99 1.57 -8.47 9.59
N ASN A 100 1.65 -8.68 10.91
CA ASN A 100 0.55 -9.26 11.70
C ASN A 100 -0.32 -8.22 12.42
N HIS A 101 0.18 -6.99 12.65
CA HIS A 101 -0.50 -6.00 13.51
C HIS A 101 -0.93 -4.73 12.76
N PHE A 102 -0.31 -4.40 11.62
CA PHE A 102 -0.73 -3.29 10.79
C PHE A 102 -1.58 -3.79 9.63
N ASP A 103 -2.86 -3.44 9.63
CA ASP A 103 -3.86 -3.88 8.66
C ASP A 103 -3.50 -3.53 7.21
N GLY A 104 -2.88 -2.35 6.98
CA GLY A 104 -2.41 -1.94 5.66
C GLY A 104 -1.33 -2.86 5.10
N LEU A 105 -0.31 -3.22 5.89
CA LEU A 105 0.75 -4.14 5.45
C LEU A 105 0.22 -5.57 5.29
N LYS A 106 -0.62 -6.02 6.22
CA LYS A 106 -1.27 -7.33 6.13
C LYS A 106 -2.07 -7.47 4.84
N GLU A 107 -2.88 -6.48 4.50
CA GLU A 107 -3.66 -6.46 3.26
C GLU A 107 -2.74 -6.36 2.03
N LEU A 108 -1.69 -5.54 2.07
CA LEU A 108 -0.74 -5.38 0.97
C LEU A 108 -0.08 -6.71 0.59
N LEU A 109 0.36 -7.50 1.58
CA LEU A 109 1.06 -8.76 1.36
C LEU A 109 0.21 -9.84 0.70
N ILE A 110 -1.12 -9.76 0.77
CA ILE A 110 -2.03 -10.73 0.12
C ILE A 110 -2.53 -10.27 -1.24
N ARG A 111 -2.14 -9.07 -1.71
CA ARG A 111 -2.56 -8.55 -3.01
C ARG A 111 -1.93 -9.34 -4.15
N PRO A 112 -2.73 -9.87 -5.10
CA PRO A 112 -2.22 -10.74 -6.17
C PRO A 112 -1.31 -10.00 -7.18
N ASP A 113 -1.43 -8.68 -7.26
CA ASP A 113 -0.65 -7.81 -8.14
C ASP A 113 0.51 -7.09 -7.43
N LEU A 114 0.76 -7.39 -6.14
CA LEU A 114 1.83 -6.75 -5.37
C LEU A 114 3.19 -6.82 -6.08
N ASN A 115 3.58 -7.99 -6.55
CA ASN A 115 4.88 -8.19 -7.18
C ASN A 115 5.05 -7.35 -8.46
N LYS A 116 3.98 -7.22 -9.24
CA LYS A 116 3.97 -6.34 -10.42
C LYS A 116 4.14 -4.88 -10.00
N VAL A 117 3.38 -4.44 -9.01
CA VAL A 117 3.44 -3.06 -8.51
C VAL A 117 4.83 -2.73 -7.94
N LEU A 118 5.45 -3.63 -7.19
CA LEU A 118 6.79 -3.44 -6.65
C LEU A 118 7.85 -3.33 -7.77
N LEU A 119 7.77 -4.19 -8.79
CA LEU A 119 8.69 -4.18 -9.92
C LEU A 119 8.57 -2.89 -10.75
N GLU A 120 7.34 -2.40 -10.94
CA GLU A 120 7.06 -1.16 -11.68
C GLU A 120 7.47 0.09 -10.87
N TYR A 121 7.28 0.06 -9.55
CA TYR A 121 7.54 1.23 -8.70
C TYR A 121 9.02 1.40 -8.31
N TYR A 122 9.81 0.31 -8.21
CA TYR A 122 11.19 0.39 -7.74
C TYR A 122 12.07 1.34 -8.59
N PRO A 123 11.99 1.33 -9.94
CA PRO A 123 12.74 2.28 -10.76
C PRO A 123 12.31 3.74 -10.59
N GLU A 124 11.08 4.00 -10.10
CA GLU A 124 10.54 5.35 -9.90
C GLU A 124 11.08 6.03 -8.63
N ILE A 125 11.68 5.25 -7.70
CA ILE A 125 12.20 5.78 -6.44
C ILE A 125 13.50 6.53 -6.68
N ASP A 126 13.48 7.85 -6.51
CA ASP A 126 14.70 8.67 -6.56
C ASP A 126 15.49 8.55 -5.25
N VAL A 127 16.53 7.73 -5.27
CA VAL A 127 17.42 7.54 -4.14
C VAL A 127 18.57 8.54 -4.08
N SER A 128 18.70 9.45 -5.05
CA SER A 128 19.73 10.48 -5.07
C SER A 128 19.34 11.71 -4.24
N ASP A 129 18.03 11.89 -4.01
CA ASP A 129 17.48 13.07 -3.37
C ASP A 129 16.41 12.66 -2.34
N TYR A 130 16.84 12.20 -1.17
CA TYR A 130 15.97 11.82 -0.06
C TYR A 130 16.15 12.70 1.16
N THR A 131 15.17 12.67 2.07
CA THR A 131 15.22 13.34 3.37
C THR A 131 15.21 12.33 4.51
N PHE A 132 15.75 12.71 5.67
CA PHE A 132 15.61 11.86 6.86
C PHE A 132 14.24 11.99 7.51
N PHE A 133 13.60 13.16 7.39
CA PHE A 133 12.29 13.47 7.97
C PHE A 133 11.36 14.02 6.89
N GLY A 134 10.10 13.59 6.91
CA GLY A 134 9.11 13.77 5.84
C GLY A 134 8.54 15.19 5.66
N GLU A 135 9.37 16.21 5.60
CA GLU A 135 8.93 17.61 5.40
C GLU A 135 8.87 18.05 3.93
N SER A 136 9.14 17.16 2.99
CA SER A 136 9.15 17.45 1.56
C SER A 136 8.40 16.38 0.75
N ASN A 137 8.13 16.66 -0.53
CA ASN A 137 7.58 15.67 -1.47
C ASN A 137 8.60 14.60 -1.91
N LYS A 138 9.74 14.50 -1.21
CA LYS A 138 10.81 13.54 -1.48
C LYS A 138 10.62 12.29 -0.62
N PRO A 139 11.07 11.12 -1.08
CA PRO A 139 11.06 9.93 -0.25
C PRO A 139 11.96 10.13 0.97
N THR A 140 11.59 9.56 2.09
CA THR A 140 12.48 9.50 3.25
C THR A 140 13.39 8.28 3.17
N PHE A 141 14.54 8.34 3.83
CA PHE A 141 15.42 7.19 3.99
C PHE A 141 14.66 5.96 4.54
N ILE A 142 13.76 6.20 5.49
CA ILE A 142 12.95 5.14 6.12
C ILE A 142 12.00 4.49 5.10
N GLN A 143 11.37 5.26 4.23
CA GLN A 143 10.48 4.74 3.17
C GLN A 143 11.26 3.89 2.16
N ILE A 144 12.45 4.36 1.74
CA ILE A 144 13.33 3.59 0.83
C ILE A 144 13.75 2.28 1.49
N ALA A 145 14.22 2.33 2.74
CA ALA A 145 14.67 1.15 3.46
C ALA A 145 13.53 0.15 3.73
N PHE A 146 12.32 0.64 4.03
CA PHE A 146 11.13 -0.21 4.16
C PHE A 146 10.77 -0.89 2.84
N PHE A 147 10.83 -0.16 1.71
CA PHE A 147 10.58 -0.74 0.39
C PHE A 147 11.58 -1.86 0.06
N GLU A 148 12.87 -1.61 0.29
CA GLU A 148 13.91 -2.60 0.05
C GLU A 148 13.77 -3.81 0.98
N LEU A 149 13.36 -3.61 2.24
CA LEU A 149 13.03 -4.68 3.18
C LEU A 149 11.82 -5.52 2.71
N LEU A 150 10.79 -4.86 2.19
CA LEU A 150 9.61 -5.52 1.62
C LEU A 150 10.02 -6.38 0.39
N LEU A 151 10.80 -5.83 -0.53
CA LEU A 151 11.32 -6.57 -1.69
C LEU A 151 12.20 -7.77 -1.31
N ALA A 152 12.92 -7.67 -0.20
CA ALA A 152 13.83 -8.71 0.27
C ALA A 152 13.13 -9.88 0.96
N GLN A 153 11.79 -9.83 1.17
CA GLN A 153 11.07 -10.95 1.76
C GLN A 153 11.14 -12.17 0.84
N ASP A 154 11.41 -13.35 1.41
CA ASP A 154 11.63 -14.58 0.65
C ASP A 154 10.45 -14.91 -0.28
N GLU A 155 9.22 -14.78 0.19
CA GLU A 155 8.01 -15.05 -0.58
C GLU A 155 7.87 -14.09 -1.79
N ILE A 156 8.28 -12.84 -1.62
CA ILE A 156 8.25 -11.84 -2.67
C ILE A 156 9.36 -12.08 -3.69
N ILE A 157 10.61 -12.17 -3.24
CA ILE A 157 11.73 -12.32 -4.16
C ILE A 157 11.71 -13.66 -4.92
N GLN A 158 11.22 -14.74 -4.30
CA GLN A 158 11.12 -16.04 -4.93
C GLN A 158 9.99 -16.12 -5.96
N SER A 159 8.97 -15.29 -5.87
CA SER A 159 7.86 -15.24 -6.85
C SER A 159 8.26 -14.65 -8.20
N TYR A 160 9.34 -13.85 -8.26
CA TYR A 160 9.83 -13.28 -9.51
C TYR A 160 10.57 -14.31 -10.37
N ASN A 161 10.41 -14.22 -11.68
CA ASN A 161 11.23 -14.98 -12.62
C ASN A 161 12.70 -14.50 -12.63
N ILE A 162 13.58 -15.21 -13.32
CA ILE A 162 15.03 -14.91 -13.36
C ILE A 162 15.31 -13.51 -13.94
N SER A 163 14.56 -13.08 -14.96
CA SER A 163 14.71 -11.76 -15.58
C SER A 163 14.35 -10.64 -14.62
N ASP A 164 13.22 -10.76 -13.94
CA ASP A 164 12.74 -9.74 -12.99
C ASP A 164 13.68 -9.63 -11.78
N ARG A 165 14.19 -10.76 -11.27
CA ARG A 165 15.22 -10.74 -10.20
C ARG A 165 16.50 -10.05 -10.65
N ALA A 166 16.91 -10.23 -11.92
CA ALA A 166 18.07 -9.53 -12.45
C ALA A 166 17.83 -8.02 -12.54
N ILE A 167 16.65 -7.59 -12.92
CA ILE A 167 16.23 -6.17 -12.94
C ILE A 167 16.29 -5.59 -11.52
N ILE A 168 15.63 -6.22 -10.56
CA ILE A 168 15.61 -5.80 -9.14
C ILE A 168 17.06 -5.67 -8.60
N LYS A 169 17.89 -6.70 -8.84
CA LYS A 169 19.30 -6.70 -8.41
C LYS A 169 20.09 -5.52 -9.01
N ASN A 170 19.93 -5.26 -10.31
CA ASN A 170 20.63 -4.17 -10.98
C ASN A 170 20.21 -2.80 -10.43
N ILE A 171 18.91 -2.60 -10.16
CA ILE A 171 18.40 -1.38 -9.54
C ILE A 171 18.97 -1.24 -8.11
N ALA A 172 18.95 -2.30 -7.31
CA ALA A 172 19.49 -2.28 -5.95
C ALA A 172 21.00 -1.93 -5.92
N ILE A 173 21.79 -2.50 -6.82
CA ILE A 173 23.22 -2.16 -6.95
C ILE A 173 23.41 -0.69 -7.31
N LYS A 174 22.68 -0.20 -8.35
CA LYS A 174 22.73 1.20 -8.76
C LYS A 174 22.35 2.12 -7.60
N ASN A 175 21.27 1.83 -6.88
CA ASN A 175 20.79 2.61 -5.76
C ASN A 175 21.80 2.64 -4.60
N LEU A 176 22.51 1.53 -4.36
CA LEU A 176 23.58 1.45 -3.37
C LEU A 176 24.77 2.33 -3.77
N GLU A 177 25.15 2.36 -5.05
CA GLU A 177 26.24 3.19 -5.56
C GLU A 177 25.93 4.69 -5.45
N ILE A 178 24.68 5.09 -5.71
CA ILE A 178 24.23 6.48 -5.59
C ILE A 178 24.28 6.96 -4.12
N ARG A 179 23.99 6.08 -3.17
CA ARG A 179 23.93 6.40 -1.73
C ARG A 179 25.28 6.34 -1.01
N ARG A 180 26.36 5.98 -1.70
CA ARG A 180 27.74 5.97 -1.16
C ARG A 180 28.42 7.31 -1.32
#